data_22542e794cb64ff3896f281104e68803
#
_entry.id   22542e794cb64ff3896f281104e68803
#
_cell.length_a   1.000
_cell.length_b   1.000
_cell.length_c   1.000
_cell.angle_alpha   90.00
_cell.angle_beta   90.00
_cell.angle_gamma   90.00
#
_symmetry.space_group_name_H-M   'P 1'
#
loop_
_entity.id
_entity.type
_entity.pdbx_description
1 polymer ?
#
loop_
_entity_poly.entity_id
_entity_poly.type
_entity_poly.pdbx_seq_one_letter_code
_entity_poly.pdbx_strand_id
1 'polypeptide(L)'
;MKKIALALLTILLFTASTIWAQHSKRVRFPAGRTTVVLNGRTTGGPSESGGMNPISYVLGARKSQTMTLHLTSAKKNAVFGVYAPGMDLIEGAQSVTDWSGELPKTGDYEIIVFPSDEKTNTTFTLEITIR
;
A
#
# COMPACT_ATOMS: atom_id res chain seq x y z
N MET A 1 -5.62 65.95 -3.26
CA MET A 1 -4.89 64.84 -2.67
C MET A 1 -5.45 63.55 -3.19
N LYS A 2 -4.69 62.89 -4.01
CA LYS A 2 -5.10 61.57 -4.54
C LYS A 2 -4.66 60.51 -3.54
N LYS A 3 -5.60 59.85 -2.93
CA LYS A 3 -5.34 58.65 -2.12
C LYS A 3 -5.11 57.52 -3.06
N ILE A 4 -3.88 57.04 -3.14
CA ILE A 4 -3.56 55.83 -3.84
C ILE A 4 -3.97 54.69 -2.92
N ALA A 5 -5.09 54.05 -3.23
CA ALA A 5 -5.45 52.76 -2.57
C ALA A 5 -4.51 51.69 -3.13
N LEU A 6 -3.56 51.29 -2.31
CA LEU A 6 -2.74 50.12 -2.61
C LEU A 6 -3.64 48.90 -2.37
N ALA A 7 -4.22 48.42 -3.44
CA ALA A 7 -4.87 47.10 -3.39
C ALA A 7 -3.77 46.05 -3.27
N LEU A 8 -3.52 45.59 -2.06
CA LEU A 8 -2.73 44.42 -1.81
C LEU A 8 -3.52 43.22 -2.35
N LEU A 9 -3.23 42.87 -3.59
CA LEU A 9 -3.67 41.63 -4.19
C LEU A 9 -2.88 40.47 -3.51
N THR A 10 -3.38 39.97 -2.42
CA THR A 10 -2.85 38.76 -1.82
C THR A 10 -3.18 37.61 -2.78
N ILE A 11 -2.22 37.30 -3.64
CA ILE A 11 -2.27 36.07 -4.44
C ILE A 11 -2.07 34.92 -3.45
N LEU A 12 -3.20 34.35 -3.02
CA LEU A 12 -3.22 33.09 -2.29
C LEU A 12 -2.78 32.02 -3.28
N LEU A 13 -1.48 31.73 -3.27
CA LEU A 13 -0.93 30.56 -3.97
C LEU A 13 -1.49 29.33 -3.27
N PHE A 14 -2.64 28.85 -3.76
CA PHE A 14 -3.08 27.51 -3.52
C PHE A 14 -2.06 26.59 -4.21
N THR A 15 -1.03 26.18 -3.48
CA THR A 15 -0.26 25.01 -3.88
C THR A 15 -1.20 23.83 -3.75
N ALA A 16 -1.83 23.46 -4.85
CA ALA A 16 -2.51 22.19 -4.95
C ALA A 16 -1.44 21.12 -4.76
N SER A 17 -1.28 20.66 -3.51
CA SER A 17 -0.57 19.44 -3.23
C SER A 17 -1.38 18.34 -3.92
N THR A 18 -0.94 17.89 -5.09
CA THR A 18 -1.44 16.68 -5.70
C THR A 18 -1.06 15.56 -4.75
N ILE A 19 -1.95 15.28 -3.81
CA ILE A 19 -1.89 14.07 -3.00
C ILE A 19 -2.15 12.96 -3.99
N TRP A 20 -1.10 12.27 -4.37
CA TRP A 20 -1.21 11.00 -5.08
C TRP A 20 -1.99 10.09 -4.14
N ALA A 21 -3.29 9.96 -4.38
CA ALA A 21 -4.11 9.01 -3.69
C ALA A 21 -3.66 7.61 -4.11
N GLN A 22 -2.67 7.07 -3.39
CA GLN A 22 -2.41 5.65 -3.43
C GLN A 22 -3.71 4.98 -3.02
N HIS A 23 -4.22 4.10 -3.87
CA HIS A 23 -5.40 3.32 -3.56
C HIS A 23 -5.04 2.30 -2.47
N SER A 24 -4.93 2.78 -1.23
CA SER A 24 -4.74 1.92 -0.08
C SER A 24 -6.09 1.47 0.44
N LYS A 25 -6.24 0.16 0.64
CA LYS A 25 -7.44 -0.45 1.20
C LYS A 25 -7.17 -0.84 2.64
N ARG A 26 -8.01 -0.37 3.57
CA ARG A 26 -7.91 -0.81 4.95
C ARG A 26 -8.46 -2.23 5.11
N VAL A 27 -7.64 -3.10 5.66
CA VAL A 27 -8.00 -4.48 5.95
C VAL A 27 -8.60 -4.57 7.35
N ARG A 28 -9.75 -5.21 7.45
CA ARG A 28 -10.41 -5.49 8.72
C ARG A 28 -10.59 -7.00 8.86
N PHE A 29 -10.15 -7.53 10.01
CA PHE A 29 -10.40 -8.92 10.33
C PHE A 29 -11.84 -9.06 10.85
N PRO A 30 -12.61 -10.06 10.38
CA PRO A 30 -13.88 -10.38 10.98
C PRO A 30 -13.72 -10.69 12.47
N ALA A 31 -14.73 -10.38 13.29
CA ALA A 31 -14.70 -10.61 14.72
C ALA A 31 -14.33 -12.08 15.06
N GLY A 32 -13.33 -12.25 15.95
CA GLY A 32 -12.83 -13.56 16.37
C GLY A 32 -11.96 -14.29 15.33
N ARG A 33 -11.64 -13.65 14.20
CA ARG A 33 -10.81 -14.22 13.15
C ARG A 33 -9.41 -13.64 13.19
N THR A 34 -8.41 -14.50 12.97
CA THR A 34 -7.00 -14.12 12.86
C THR A 34 -6.48 -14.16 11.42
N THR A 35 -7.30 -14.64 10.50
CA THR A 35 -6.97 -14.75 9.08
C THR A 35 -8.00 -14.05 8.23
N VAL A 36 -7.54 -13.35 7.21
CA VAL A 36 -8.36 -12.74 6.16
C VAL A 36 -7.80 -13.13 4.80
N VAL A 37 -8.69 -13.33 3.84
CA VAL A 37 -8.34 -13.62 2.45
C VAL A 37 -8.84 -12.46 1.58
N LEU A 38 -7.93 -11.86 0.84
CA LEU A 38 -8.19 -10.72 -0.03
C LEU A 38 -7.96 -11.14 -1.48
N ASN A 39 -8.92 -10.80 -2.34
CA ASN A 39 -8.79 -10.97 -3.77
C ASN A 39 -8.59 -9.60 -4.42
N GLY A 40 -7.66 -9.52 -5.34
CA GLY A 40 -7.37 -8.28 -6.03
C GLY A 40 -6.85 -8.51 -7.44
N ARG A 41 -6.64 -7.39 -8.14
CA ARG A 41 -6.08 -7.37 -9.48
C ARG A 41 -5.09 -6.22 -9.59
N THR A 42 -3.89 -6.52 -10.04
CA THR A 42 -2.94 -5.50 -10.45
C THR A 42 -3.07 -5.28 -11.95
N THR A 43 -2.90 -4.06 -12.38
CA THR A 43 -2.84 -3.74 -13.80
C THR A 43 -1.39 -3.43 -14.17
N GLY A 44 -0.84 -4.22 -15.09
CA GLY A 44 0.40 -3.92 -15.78
C GLY A 44 0.10 -3.10 -17.04
N GLY A 45 1.06 -2.42 -17.53
CA GLY A 45 0.97 -1.62 -18.75
C GLY A 45 1.47 -0.20 -18.57
N PRO A 46 1.72 0.52 -19.67
CA PRO A 46 2.10 1.92 -19.58
C PRO A 46 0.91 2.70 -19.01
N SER A 47 0.96 2.99 -17.73
CA SER A 47 0.15 4.06 -17.22
C SER A 47 0.71 5.37 -17.80
N GLU A 48 -0.13 6.35 -18.06
CA GLU A 48 0.31 7.67 -18.49
C GLU A 48 1.32 8.30 -17.52
N SER A 49 1.48 7.74 -16.36
CA SER A 49 2.47 8.08 -15.33
C SER A 49 3.66 7.12 -15.24
N GLY A 50 3.82 6.19 -16.17
CA GLY A 50 5.06 5.41 -16.35
C GLY A 50 5.32 4.33 -15.32
N GLY A 51 4.33 3.60 -14.83
CA GLY A 51 4.58 2.56 -13.85
C GLY A 51 3.50 1.53 -13.63
N MET A 52 3.88 0.52 -12.90
CA MET A 52 3.02 -0.50 -12.34
C MET A 52 1.93 0.13 -11.46
N ASN A 53 0.72 -0.41 -11.51
CA ASN A 53 -0.35 -0.01 -10.58
C ASN A 53 -0.39 -1.00 -9.41
N PRO A 54 0.36 -0.75 -8.33
CA PRO A 54 0.34 -1.59 -7.16
C PRO A 54 -0.97 -1.41 -6.39
N ILE A 55 -1.34 -2.45 -5.63
CA ILE A 55 -2.43 -2.36 -4.67
C ILE A 55 -1.82 -2.36 -3.27
N SER A 56 -2.17 -1.38 -2.47
CA SER A 56 -1.73 -1.25 -1.10
C SER A 56 -2.83 -1.63 -0.13
N TYR A 57 -2.48 -2.45 0.87
CA TYR A 57 -3.36 -2.83 1.98
C TYR A 57 -2.76 -2.34 3.28
N VAL A 58 -3.56 -1.68 4.09
CA VAL A 58 -3.16 -1.17 5.40
C VAL A 58 -3.88 -1.94 6.49
N LEU A 59 -3.15 -2.41 7.49
CA LEU A 59 -3.73 -3.10 8.64
C LEU A 59 -3.01 -2.71 9.93
N GLY A 60 -3.80 -2.56 11.01
CA GLY A 60 -3.28 -2.35 12.34
C GLY A 60 -2.82 -3.65 12.97
N ALA A 61 -1.64 -3.62 13.58
CA ALA A 61 -1.11 -4.76 14.34
C ALA A 61 -0.25 -4.28 15.50
N ARG A 62 0.07 -5.18 16.41
CA ARG A 62 0.85 -4.87 17.62
C ARG A 62 2.24 -5.46 17.54
N LYS A 63 3.18 -4.78 18.17
CA LYS A 63 4.51 -5.32 18.40
C LYS A 63 4.44 -6.72 19.01
N SER A 64 5.30 -7.60 18.56
CA SER A 64 5.45 -8.99 18.98
C SER A 64 4.39 -9.96 18.46
N GLN A 65 3.36 -9.48 17.75
CA GLN A 65 2.51 -10.38 16.99
C GLN A 65 3.30 -10.99 15.82
N THR A 66 2.88 -12.18 15.39
CA THR A 66 3.42 -12.81 14.19
C THR A 66 2.47 -12.57 13.02
N MET A 67 3.01 -12.05 11.93
CA MET A 67 2.29 -11.89 10.67
C MET A 67 2.75 -12.95 9.68
N THR A 68 1.80 -13.63 9.07
CA THR A 68 2.07 -14.60 8.00
C THR A 68 1.29 -14.18 6.76
N LEU A 69 1.98 -14.11 5.64
CA LEU A 69 1.42 -13.72 4.36
C LEU A 69 1.68 -14.79 3.31
N HIS A 70 0.64 -15.10 2.55
CA HIS A 70 0.72 -16.00 1.41
C HIS A 70 0.00 -15.38 0.21
N LEU A 71 0.72 -15.20 -0.88
CA LEU A 71 0.22 -14.62 -2.12
C LEU A 71 0.24 -15.68 -3.23
N THR A 72 -0.92 -15.85 -3.85
CA THR A 72 -1.05 -16.66 -5.07
C THR A 72 -1.59 -15.80 -6.20
N SER A 73 -1.12 -16.07 -7.41
CA SER A 73 -1.61 -15.41 -8.62
C SER A 73 -1.74 -16.43 -9.75
N ALA A 74 -2.71 -16.21 -10.64
CA ALA A 74 -3.02 -17.16 -11.71
C ALA A 74 -1.82 -17.43 -12.63
N LYS A 75 -0.97 -16.43 -12.86
CA LYS A 75 0.22 -16.52 -13.72
C LYS A 75 1.53 -16.52 -12.93
N LYS A 76 1.50 -16.65 -11.61
CA LYS A 76 2.65 -16.58 -10.72
C LYS A 76 3.51 -15.31 -10.94
N ASN A 77 2.85 -14.21 -11.24
CA ASN A 77 3.49 -12.94 -11.60
C ASN A 77 3.11 -11.78 -10.68
N ALA A 78 2.71 -12.06 -9.46
CA ALA A 78 2.52 -11.07 -8.41
C ALA A 78 3.46 -11.34 -7.23
N VAL A 79 3.96 -10.28 -6.65
CA VAL A 79 4.81 -10.28 -5.45
C VAL A 79 4.35 -9.18 -4.50
N PHE A 80 4.79 -9.22 -3.26
CA PHE A 80 4.48 -8.17 -2.29
C PHE A 80 5.71 -7.71 -1.52
N GLY A 81 5.58 -6.52 -0.92
CA GLY A 81 6.49 -6.00 0.09
C GLY A 81 5.71 -5.62 1.35
N VAL A 82 6.35 -5.73 2.51
CA VAL A 82 5.77 -5.35 3.80
C VAL A 82 6.55 -4.20 4.40
N TYR A 83 5.83 -3.16 4.79
CA TYR A 83 6.38 -1.98 5.44
C TYR A 83 5.81 -1.84 6.84
N ALA A 84 6.70 -1.66 7.82
CA ALA A 84 6.33 -1.37 9.19
C ALA A 84 5.84 0.08 9.34
N PRO A 85 5.19 0.45 10.46
CA PRO A 85 4.79 1.83 10.72
C PRO A 85 5.95 2.81 10.49
N GLY A 86 5.68 3.91 9.77
CA GLY A 86 6.70 4.86 9.31
C GLY A 86 7.34 4.51 7.98
N MET A 87 6.75 3.58 7.22
CA MET A 87 7.23 3.12 5.90
C MET A 87 8.62 2.46 5.95
N ASP A 88 8.97 1.85 7.08
CA ASP A 88 10.20 1.08 7.21
C ASP A 88 10.04 -0.29 6.56
N LEU A 89 10.83 -0.58 5.54
CA LEU A 89 10.83 -1.88 4.88
C LEU A 89 11.30 -2.97 5.87
N ILE A 90 10.52 -4.04 5.96
CA ILE A 90 10.91 -5.21 6.75
C ILE A 90 11.89 -6.06 5.93
N GLU A 91 13.05 -6.34 6.52
CA GLU A 91 14.06 -7.19 5.90
C GLU A 91 13.50 -8.58 5.59
N GLY A 92 13.75 -9.06 4.38
CA GLY A 92 13.26 -10.35 3.91
C GLY A 92 11.80 -10.36 3.43
N ALA A 93 11.08 -9.25 3.56
CA ALA A 93 9.69 -9.11 3.15
C ALA A 93 9.52 -8.21 1.93
N GLN A 94 10.44 -8.28 0.98
CA GLN A 94 10.40 -7.49 -0.25
C GLN A 94 10.43 -8.40 -1.48
N SER A 95 9.51 -8.16 -2.41
CA SER A 95 9.41 -8.90 -3.67
C SER A 95 9.30 -10.42 -3.46
N VAL A 96 8.47 -10.82 -2.55
CA VAL A 96 8.24 -12.21 -2.15
C VAL A 96 6.78 -12.60 -2.35
N THR A 97 6.49 -13.90 -2.34
CA THR A 97 5.13 -14.44 -2.38
C THR A 97 4.70 -15.03 -1.03
N ASP A 98 5.65 -15.29 -0.15
CA ASP A 98 5.45 -15.84 1.18
C ASP A 98 6.37 -15.14 2.16
N TRP A 99 5.83 -14.83 3.33
CA TRP A 99 6.60 -14.25 4.41
C TRP A 99 5.93 -14.51 5.75
N SER A 100 6.73 -14.77 6.77
CA SER A 100 6.28 -14.87 8.16
C SER A 100 7.33 -14.25 9.07
N GLY A 101 6.88 -13.45 10.02
CA GLY A 101 7.81 -12.82 10.96
C GLY A 101 7.12 -12.15 12.13
N GLU A 102 7.89 -11.93 13.18
CA GLU A 102 7.48 -11.17 14.34
C GLU A 102 7.48 -9.68 14.01
N LEU A 103 6.43 -8.98 14.42
CA LEU A 103 6.26 -7.56 14.13
C LEU A 103 7.06 -6.69 15.09
N PRO A 104 7.89 -5.76 14.58
CA PRO A 104 8.79 -4.96 15.41
C PRO A 104 8.13 -3.78 16.12
N LYS A 105 6.96 -3.34 15.65
CA LYS A 105 6.28 -2.12 16.13
C LYS A 105 4.77 -2.31 16.21
N THR A 106 4.11 -1.51 17.04
CA THR A 106 2.66 -1.35 17.05
C THR A 106 2.27 -0.21 16.13
N GLY A 107 1.29 -0.43 15.27
CA GLY A 107 0.76 0.59 14.37
C GLY A 107 0.25 0.02 13.06
N ASP A 108 0.14 0.87 12.05
CA ASP A 108 -0.34 0.49 10.73
C ASP A 108 0.81 -0.05 9.87
N TYR A 109 0.66 -1.29 9.45
CA TYR A 109 1.52 -1.94 8.47
C TYR A 109 0.93 -1.78 7.09
N GLU A 110 1.79 -1.64 6.08
CA GLU A 110 1.37 -1.55 4.70
C GLU A 110 1.93 -2.73 3.91
N ILE A 111 1.04 -3.43 3.20
CA ILE A 111 1.39 -4.53 2.31
C ILE A 111 1.11 -4.05 0.90
N ILE A 112 2.14 -3.97 0.07
CA ILE A 112 2.02 -3.52 -1.31
C ILE A 112 2.18 -4.72 -2.22
N VAL A 113 1.13 -5.02 -2.99
CA VAL A 113 1.14 -6.08 -4.01
C VAL A 113 1.36 -5.44 -5.36
N PHE A 114 2.33 -5.94 -6.10
CA PHE A 114 2.66 -5.43 -7.42
C PHE A 114 2.97 -6.58 -8.39
N PRO A 115 2.77 -6.37 -9.70
CA PRO A 115 3.13 -7.37 -10.68
C PRO A 115 4.66 -7.50 -10.78
N SER A 116 5.15 -8.71 -10.91
CA SER A 116 6.58 -8.96 -11.16
C SER A 116 6.97 -8.66 -12.61
N ASP A 117 5.98 -8.52 -13.49
CA ASP A 117 6.11 -8.17 -14.89
C ASP A 117 5.30 -6.90 -15.17
N GLU A 118 5.95 -5.87 -15.70
CA GLU A 118 5.34 -4.56 -15.99
C GLU A 118 4.25 -4.60 -17.07
N LYS A 119 4.14 -5.68 -17.82
CA LYS A 119 3.28 -5.76 -19.02
C LYS A 119 1.99 -6.54 -18.81
N THR A 120 1.81 -7.23 -17.69
CA THR A 120 0.74 -8.21 -17.54
C THR A 120 -0.20 -7.84 -16.40
N ASN A 121 -1.49 -7.82 -16.70
CA ASN A 121 -2.52 -7.79 -15.66
C ASN A 121 -2.54 -9.13 -14.92
N THR A 122 -2.61 -9.10 -13.60
CA THR A 122 -2.72 -10.32 -12.83
C THR A 122 -3.77 -10.21 -11.74
N THR A 123 -4.54 -11.27 -11.59
CA THR A 123 -5.40 -11.47 -10.42
C THR A 123 -4.64 -12.23 -9.37
N PHE A 124 -4.89 -11.91 -8.12
CA PHE A 124 -4.21 -12.54 -6.99
C PHE A 124 -5.14 -12.78 -5.81
N THR A 125 -4.72 -13.68 -4.97
CA THR A 125 -5.30 -13.93 -3.65
C THR A 125 -4.21 -13.75 -2.60
N LEU A 126 -4.44 -12.86 -1.63
CA LEU A 126 -3.55 -12.60 -0.52
C LEU A 126 -4.19 -13.09 0.77
N GLU A 127 -3.56 -14.05 1.43
CA GLU A 127 -3.96 -14.52 2.74
C GLU A 127 -3.07 -13.88 3.80
N ILE A 128 -3.69 -13.26 4.80
CA ILE A 128 -3.02 -12.57 5.90
C ILE A 128 -3.46 -13.20 7.20
N THR A 129 -2.52 -13.66 8.00
CA THR A 129 -2.75 -14.17 9.36
C THR A 129 -1.96 -13.35 10.36
N ILE A 130 -2.62 -12.92 11.44
CA ILE A 130 -2.00 -12.22 12.58
C ILE A 130 -2.32 -13.00 13.86
N ARG A 131 -1.31 -13.34 14.63
CA ARG A 131 -1.46 -14.03 15.91
C ARG A 131 -0.61 -13.41 17.00
#